data_744e92d3643c386d726c27e9e73f6cf4
#
_entry.id   744e92d3643c386d726c27e9e73f6cf4
#
_cell.length_a   1.000
_cell.length_b   1.000
_cell.length_c   1.000
_cell.angle_alpha   90.00
_cell.angle_beta   90.00
_cell.angle_gamma   90.00
#
_symmetry.space_group_name_H-M   'P 1'
#
loop_
_entity.id
_entity.type
_entity.pdbx_description
1 polymer ?
#
loop_
_entity_poly.entity_id
_entity_poly.type
_entity_poly.pdbx_seq_one_letter_code
_entity_poly.pdbx_strand_id
1 'polypeptide(L)'
;LAPIVYNLMIILGGLLMTDQGDPSAEGFAWGVLAGAILGNFLIQAVGAFREGLRFPSGVPLSSPVLREYLLLALPLMLGQSLVVLDESFARVFGTQLGEGPTSQLGFARQTMLVPIGVVAQAAGVAAYPYLSRLVEEGKLREMTTSLARALRYVIVASLVATAALIALSVPTIRALFERGQFGPADTAAAASALVFYAIGIPFWGVQQLLARGFYARRQMWTPVLVGTAATVLAVPIYIILKELLDIRGIALASTVSIAGYTIALAVIWIDRTGTHVLAGLGQTMGRALIPAVVAGGAAWLVAHAVQDLAAGFTGAVLQVATGGLAAAAVFLGLAGWMGTMKAVSDD
;
A
#
# COMPACT_ATOMS: atom_id res chain seq x y z
N LEU A 1 2.65 3.24 -20.39
CA LEU A 1 1.57 3.01 -21.38
C LEU A 1 0.72 1.80 -21.02
N ALA A 2 1.31 0.64 -20.66
CA ALA A 2 0.58 -0.60 -20.41
C ALA A 2 -0.62 -0.47 -19.42
N PRO A 3 -0.48 0.13 -18.21
CA PRO A 3 -1.61 0.30 -17.30
C PRO A 3 -2.72 1.20 -17.83
N ILE A 4 -2.37 2.17 -18.67
CA ILE A 4 -3.37 3.08 -19.29
C ILE A 4 -4.22 2.31 -20.29
N VAL A 5 -3.59 1.53 -21.17
CA VAL A 5 -4.29 0.70 -22.15
C VAL A 5 -5.13 -0.36 -21.44
N TYR A 6 -4.60 -0.98 -20.39
CA TYR A 6 -5.32 -1.96 -19.57
C TYR A 6 -6.62 -1.38 -19.01
N ASN A 7 -6.55 -0.25 -18.31
CA ASN A 7 -7.73 0.39 -17.74
C ASN A 7 -8.72 0.91 -18.81
N LEU A 8 -8.20 1.43 -19.92
CA LEU A 8 -9.05 1.87 -21.03
C LEU A 8 -9.86 0.72 -21.61
N MET A 9 -9.24 -0.44 -21.79
CA MET A 9 -9.95 -1.63 -22.30
C MET A 9 -11.03 -2.12 -21.33
N ILE A 10 -10.81 -2.04 -20.02
CA ILE A 10 -11.83 -2.37 -19.01
C ILE A 10 -13.03 -1.44 -19.14
N ILE A 11 -12.78 -0.14 -19.22
CA ILE A 11 -13.86 0.86 -19.37
C ILE A 11 -14.62 0.64 -20.68
N LEU A 12 -13.90 0.47 -21.78
CA LEU A 12 -14.51 0.23 -23.09
C LEU A 12 -15.32 -1.07 -23.11
N GLY A 13 -14.82 -2.14 -22.52
CA GLY A 13 -15.53 -3.40 -22.41
C GLY A 13 -16.87 -3.25 -21.68
N GLY A 14 -16.86 -2.57 -20.53
CA GLY A 14 -18.08 -2.30 -19.76
C GLY A 14 -19.08 -1.40 -20.51
N LEU A 15 -18.60 -0.42 -21.28
CA LEU A 15 -19.48 0.51 -22.02
C LEU A 15 -20.00 -0.05 -23.35
N LEU A 16 -19.21 -0.87 -24.04
CA LEU A 16 -19.59 -1.43 -25.35
C LEU A 16 -20.50 -2.65 -25.23
N MET A 17 -20.40 -3.39 -24.11
CA MET A 17 -21.23 -4.55 -23.83
C MET A 17 -22.22 -4.22 -22.69
N THR A 18 -23.17 -3.33 -22.96
CA THR A 18 -24.21 -2.95 -22.00
C THR A 18 -25.37 -3.95 -22.02
N ASP A 19 -25.94 -4.22 -20.86
CA ASP A 19 -27.17 -4.95 -20.70
C ASP A 19 -28.27 -3.99 -20.23
N GLN A 20 -29.34 -3.87 -20.99
CA GLN A 20 -30.49 -2.93 -20.74
C GLN A 20 -30.08 -1.46 -20.49
N GLY A 21 -28.92 -1.03 -21.04
CA GLY A 21 -28.40 0.33 -20.89
C GLY A 21 -27.39 0.53 -19.73
N ASP A 22 -27.22 -0.47 -18.91
CA ASP A 22 -26.21 -0.45 -17.83
C ASP A 22 -24.93 -1.21 -18.24
N PRO A 23 -23.75 -0.82 -17.75
CA PRO A 23 -22.50 -1.53 -17.99
C PRO A 23 -22.57 -2.96 -17.48
N SER A 24 -22.31 -3.95 -18.36
CA SER A 24 -22.41 -5.36 -18.00
C SER A 24 -21.16 -5.89 -17.28
N ALA A 25 -21.35 -6.76 -16.30
CA ALA A 25 -20.24 -7.45 -15.63
C ALA A 25 -19.42 -8.29 -16.62
N GLU A 26 -20.08 -8.89 -17.63
CA GLU A 26 -19.42 -9.65 -18.70
C GLU A 26 -18.57 -8.73 -19.58
N GLY A 27 -19.05 -7.54 -19.92
CA GLY A 27 -18.31 -6.53 -20.67
C GLY A 27 -17.04 -6.10 -19.94
N PHE A 28 -17.11 -5.86 -18.64
CA PHE A 28 -15.90 -5.60 -17.83
C PHE A 28 -14.92 -6.78 -17.84
N ALA A 29 -15.38 -8.02 -17.77
CA ALA A 29 -14.53 -9.22 -17.82
C ALA A 29 -13.79 -9.35 -19.15
N TRP A 30 -14.50 -9.15 -20.27
CA TRP A 30 -13.89 -9.09 -21.60
C TRP A 30 -12.90 -7.92 -21.74
N GLY A 31 -13.23 -6.77 -21.18
CA GLY A 31 -12.35 -5.61 -21.11
C GLY A 31 -11.05 -5.90 -20.36
N VAL A 32 -11.11 -6.62 -19.23
CA VAL A 32 -9.93 -7.10 -18.47
C VAL A 32 -9.05 -8.01 -19.34
N LEU A 33 -9.67 -8.98 -20.04
CA LEU A 33 -8.94 -9.89 -20.91
C LEU A 33 -8.26 -9.15 -22.07
N ALA A 34 -8.99 -8.28 -22.77
CA ALA A 34 -8.45 -7.46 -23.84
C ALA A 34 -7.34 -6.54 -23.35
N GLY A 35 -7.51 -5.92 -22.20
CA GLY A 35 -6.49 -5.07 -21.55
C GLY A 35 -5.24 -5.83 -21.15
N ALA A 36 -5.38 -7.05 -20.64
CA ALA A 36 -4.24 -7.92 -20.33
C ALA A 36 -3.45 -8.28 -21.59
N ILE A 37 -4.14 -8.62 -22.68
CA ILE A 37 -3.49 -8.97 -23.95
C ILE A 37 -2.85 -7.74 -24.60
N LEU A 38 -3.61 -6.67 -24.80
CA LEU A 38 -3.14 -5.49 -25.54
C LEU A 38 -2.21 -4.61 -24.70
N GLY A 39 -2.56 -4.37 -23.46
CA GLY A 39 -1.81 -3.49 -22.55
C GLY A 39 -0.58 -4.18 -21.97
N ASN A 40 -0.77 -5.30 -21.28
CA ASN A 40 0.34 -5.90 -20.54
C ASN A 40 1.19 -6.85 -21.39
N PHE A 41 0.61 -7.62 -22.32
CA PHE A 41 1.38 -8.58 -23.11
C PHE A 41 1.92 -7.95 -24.39
N LEU A 42 1.06 -7.42 -25.27
CA LEU A 42 1.47 -7.00 -26.62
C LEU A 42 2.47 -5.83 -26.60
N ILE A 43 2.24 -4.82 -25.76
CA ILE A 43 3.14 -3.66 -25.66
C ILE A 43 4.53 -4.09 -25.20
N GLN A 44 4.62 -4.99 -24.22
CA GLN A 44 5.89 -5.49 -23.71
C GLN A 44 6.57 -6.43 -24.71
N ALA A 45 5.80 -7.29 -25.38
CA ALA A 45 6.32 -8.15 -26.43
C ALA A 45 6.91 -7.35 -27.60
N VAL A 46 6.19 -6.34 -28.09
CA VAL A 46 6.68 -5.45 -29.15
C VAL A 46 7.96 -4.72 -28.71
N GLY A 47 8.00 -4.22 -27.48
CA GLY A 47 9.21 -3.60 -26.92
C GLY A 47 10.37 -4.57 -26.87
N ALA A 48 10.19 -5.77 -26.37
CA ALA A 48 11.22 -6.81 -26.29
C ALA A 48 11.72 -7.23 -27.68
N PHE A 49 10.83 -7.39 -28.66
CA PHE A 49 11.23 -7.68 -30.04
C PHE A 49 12.05 -6.54 -30.68
N ARG A 50 11.72 -5.28 -30.40
CA ARG A 50 12.49 -4.12 -30.86
C ARG A 50 13.90 -4.07 -30.28
N GLU A 51 14.05 -4.51 -29.02
CA GLU A 51 15.35 -4.66 -28.34
C GLU A 51 16.10 -5.92 -28.75
N GLY A 52 15.62 -6.68 -29.76
CA GLY A 52 16.30 -7.83 -30.32
C GLY A 52 16.00 -9.16 -29.64
N LEU A 53 14.91 -9.27 -28.88
CA LEU A 53 14.49 -10.57 -28.36
C LEU A 53 14.27 -11.56 -29.52
N ARG A 54 15.01 -12.66 -29.48
CA ARG A 54 14.81 -13.80 -30.38
C ARG A 54 14.49 -15.02 -29.55
N PHE A 55 13.43 -15.72 -29.91
CA PHE A 55 13.14 -17.01 -29.28
C PHE A 55 14.04 -18.06 -29.96
N PRO A 56 15.01 -18.65 -29.27
CA PRO A 56 15.74 -19.79 -29.80
C PRO A 56 14.77 -20.97 -29.97
N SER A 57 14.95 -21.73 -31.03
CA SER A 57 14.21 -22.97 -31.26
C SER A 57 14.61 -24.03 -30.22
N GLY A 58 14.01 -23.97 -29.06
CA GLY A 58 14.24 -24.82 -27.90
C GLY A 58 14.93 -24.10 -26.77
N VAL A 59 14.23 -23.99 -25.61
CA VAL A 59 14.83 -23.57 -24.35
C VAL A 59 15.35 -24.84 -23.67
N PRO A 60 16.65 -25.00 -23.50
CA PRO A 60 17.16 -26.16 -22.75
C PRO A 60 16.74 -25.99 -21.29
N LEU A 61 15.76 -26.78 -20.85
CA LEU A 61 15.26 -26.80 -19.46
C LEU A 61 16.38 -27.08 -18.45
N SER A 62 17.50 -27.65 -18.91
CA SER A 62 18.70 -27.90 -18.11
C SER A 62 19.68 -26.73 -18.08
N SER A 63 19.37 -25.58 -18.67
CA SER A 63 20.25 -24.40 -18.66
C SER A 63 20.54 -23.90 -17.25
N PRO A 64 21.82 -23.73 -16.86
CA PRO A 64 22.17 -23.14 -15.56
C PRO A 64 21.56 -21.74 -15.35
N VAL A 65 21.46 -20.95 -16.43
CA VAL A 65 20.86 -19.61 -16.44
C VAL A 65 19.36 -19.68 -16.10
N LEU A 66 18.63 -20.64 -16.69
CA LEU A 66 17.23 -20.83 -16.37
C LEU A 66 17.04 -21.25 -14.91
N ARG A 67 17.88 -22.14 -14.40
CA ARG A 67 17.86 -22.54 -12.99
C ARG A 67 18.10 -21.36 -12.05
N GLU A 68 19.10 -20.53 -12.32
CA GLU A 68 19.40 -19.34 -11.54
C GLU A 68 18.23 -18.36 -11.58
N TYR A 69 17.66 -18.11 -12.76
CA TYR A 69 16.47 -17.28 -12.92
C TYR A 69 15.29 -17.78 -12.10
N LEU A 70 14.99 -19.07 -12.16
CA LEU A 70 13.87 -19.66 -11.41
C LEU A 70 14.10 -19.60 -9.89
N LEU A 71 15.33 -19.82 -9.42
CA LEU A 71 15.67 -19.72 -8.00
C LEU A 71 15.50 -18.29 -7.45
N LEU A 72 15.69 -17.26 -8.31
CA LEU A 72 15.47 -15.87 -7.94
C LEU A 72 14.01 -15.43 -8.13
N ALA A 73 13.37 -15.87 -9.20
CA ALA A 73 12.01 -15.48 -9.55
C ALA A 73 10.96 -16.15 -8.63
N LEU A 74 11.12 -17.43 -8.29
CA LEU A 74 10.18 -18.19 -7.49
C LEU A 74 9.85 -17.54 -6.13
N PRO A 75 10.83 -17.13 -5.29
CA PRO A 75 10.53 -16.45 -4.05
C PRO A 75 9.83 -15.10 -4.27
N LEU A 76 10.17 -14.35 -5.31
CA LEU A 76 9.50 -13.09 -5.62
C LEU A 76 8.03 -13.32 -6.03
N MET A 77 7.75 -14.33 -6.82
CA MET A 77 6.37 -14.72 -7.19
C MET A 77 5.57 -15.14 -5.97
N LEU A 78 6.15 -15.96 -5.10
CA LEU A 78 5.51 -16.35 -3.83
C LEU A 78 5.28 -15.14 -2.92
N GLY A 79 6.23 -14.21 -2.82
CA GLY A 79 6.09 -12.99 -2.04
C GLY A 79 4.94 -12.10 -2.50
N GLN A 80 4.69 -12.00 -3.81
CA GLN A 80 3.54 -11.28 -4.35
C GLN A 80 2.21 -11.96 -4.03
N SER A 81 2.19 -13.29 -3.99
CA SER A 81 0.99 -14.05 -3.63
C SER A 81 0.49 -13.73 -2.21
N LEU A 82 1.38 -13.39 -1.28
CA LEU A 82 1.01 -13.04 0.10
C LEU A 82 0.22 -11.74 0.18
N VAL A 83 0.55 -10.75 -0.64
CA VAL A 83 -0.20 -9.47 -0.73
C VAL A 83 -1.62 -9.71 -1.26
N VAL A 84 -1.74 -10.60 -2.24
CA VAL A 84 -3.04 -11.00 -2.83
C VAL A 84 -3.88 -11.79 -1.83
N LEU A 85 -3.26 -12.60 -0.97
CA LEU A 85 -3.96 -13.37 0.07
C LEU A 85 -4.61 -12.46 1.13
N ASP A 86 -3.96 -11.37 1.55
CA ASP A 86 -4.57 -10.41 2.47
C ASP A 86 -5.84 -9.77 1.87
N GLU A 87 -5.82 -9.41 0.59
CA GLU A 87 -7.01 -8.94 -0.12
C GLU A 87 -8.09 -10.02 -0.22
N SER A 88 -7.68 -11.26 -0.49
CA SER A 88 -8.59 -12.40 -0.57
C SER A 88 -9.25 -12.68 0.78
N PHE A 89 -8.54 -12.56 1.89
CA PHE A 89 -9.12 -12.68 3.23
C PHE A 89 -10.17 -11.61 3.50
N ALA A 90 -9.89 -10.35 3.17
CA ALA A 90 -10.88 -9.29 3.32
C ALA A 90 -12.16 -9.58 2.51
N ARG A 91 -12.05 -10.16 1.32
CA ARG A 91 -13.21 -10.59 0.52
C ARG A 91 -13.94 -11.77 1.14
N VAL A 92 -13.22 -12.86 1.47
CA VAL A 92 -13.80 -14.09 2.03
C VAL A 92 -14.52 -13.82 3.35
N PHE A 93 -13.90 -13.07 4.26
CA PHE A 93 -14.53 -12.72 5.53
C PHE A 93 -15.59 -11.65 5.38
N GLY A 94 -15.45 -10.73 4.41
CA GLY A 94 -16.46 -9.71 4.09
C GLY A 94 -17.76 -10.32 3.59
N THR A 95 -17.72 -11.36 2.74
CA THR A 95 -18.93 -12.04 2.25
C THR A 95 -19.71 -12.75 3.36
N GLN A 96 -19.06 -13.11 4.45
CA GLN A 96 -19.73 -13.73 5.60
C GLN A 96 -20.55 -12.74 6.44
N LEU A 97 -20.36 -11.43 6.24
CA LEU A 97 -21.14 -10.37 6.93
C LEU A 97 -22.39 -9.95 6.16
N GLY A 98 -22.67 -10.56 5.01
CA GLY A 98 -23.83 -10.25 4.17
C GLY A 98 -23.49 -9.43 2.93
N GLU A 99 -24.53 -8.79 2.33
CA GLU A 99 -24.38 -7.94 1.17
C GLU A 99 -23.83 -6.55 1.55
N GLY A 100 -22.88 -6.03 0.77
CA GLY A 100 -22.30 -4.69 0.96
C GLY A 100 -20.91 -4.67 1.62
N PRO A 101 -20.63 -5.36 2.73
CA PRO A 101 -19.35 -5.27 3.44
C PRO A 101 -18.11 -5.53 2.58
N THR A 102 -18.18 -6.43 1.61
CA THR A 102 -17.07 -6.71 0.69
C THR A 102 -16.69 -5.49 -0.16
N SER A 103 -17.68 -4.76 -0.68
CA SER A 103 -17.45 -3.53 -1.46
C SER A 103 -16.92 -2.41 -0.57
N GLN A 104 -17.52 -2.25 0.62
CA GLN A 104 -17.12 -1.24 1.60
C GLN A 104 -15.67 -1.43 2.04
N LEU A 105 -15.26 -2.67 2.34
CA LEU A 105 -13.86 -3.04 2.63
C LEU A 105 -12.95 -2.80 1.44
N GLY A 106 -13.38 -3.16 0.23
CA GLY A 106 -12.63 -2.94 -1.00
C GLY A 106 -12.31 -1.46 -1.22
N PHE A 107 -13.31 -0.57 -1.10
CA PHE A 107 -13.13 0.87 -1.28
C PHE A 107 -12.28 1.49 -0.16
N ALA A 108 -12.47 1.07 1.10
CA ALA A 108 -11.64 1.49 2.21
C ALA A 108 -10.17 1.09 2.00
N ARG A 109 -9.92 -0.15 1.61
CA ARG A 109 -8.56 -0.66 1.31
C ARG A 109 -7.93 0.08 0.12
N GLN A 110 -8.66 0.28 -0.96
CA GLN A 110 -8.17 1.02 -2.12
C GLN A 110 -7.77 2.45 -1.76
N THR A 111 -8.54 3.12 -0.91
CA THR A 111 -8.21 4.45 -0.39
C THR A 111 -6.94 4.44 0.44
N MET A 112 -6.76 3.45 1.33
CA MET A 112 -5.53 3.27 2.12
C MET A 112 -4.29 3.05 1.23
N LEU A 113 -4.42 2.36 0.10
CA LEU A 113 -3.29 2.08 -0.80
C LEU A 113 -2.75 3.33 -1.51
N VAL A 114 -3.53 4.41 -1.63
CA VAL A 114 -3.09 5.65 -2.30
C VAL A 114 -1.85 6.26 -1.61
N PRO A 115 -1.86 6.61 -0.32
CA PRO A 115 -0.67 7.14 0.34
C PRO A 115 0.48 6.13 0.40
N ILE A 116 0.21 4.84 0.52
CA ILE A 116 1.25 3.80 0.47
C ILE A 116 1.95 3.82 -0.88
N GLY A 117 1.18 3.91 -1.98
CA GLY A 117 1.71 4.01 -3.34
C GLY A 117 2.60 5.24 -3.53
N VAL A 118 2.16 6.39 -3.03
CA VAL A 118 2.94 7.63 -3.15
C VAL A 118 4.20 7.62 -2.29
N VAL A 119 4.08 7.22 -1.01
CA VAL A 119 5.19 7.32 -0.05
C VAL A 119 6.16 6.15 -0.18
N ALA A 120 5.66 4.91 -0.07
CA ALA A 120 6.51 3.73 0.03
C ALA A 120 7.02 3.26 -1.33
N GLN A 121 6.19 3.32 -2.37
CA GLN A 121 6.60 2.93 -3.71
C GLN A 121 7.62 3.89 -4.29
N ALA A 122 7.40 5.21 -4.18
CA ALA A 122 8.35 6.20 -4.67
C ALA A 122 9.71 6.08 -3.95
N ALA A 123 9.71 6.00 -2.61
CA ALA A 123 10.93 5.82 -1.83
C ALA A 123 11.64 4.51 -2.18
N GLY A 124 10.89 3.44 -2.32
CA GLY A 124 11.47 2.15 -2.58
C GLY A 124 12.00 1.95 -4.01
N VAL A 125 11.32 2.48 -5.03
CA VAL A 125 11.80 2.43 -6.43
C VAL A 125 13.10 3.22 -6.56
N ALA A 126 13.18 4.39 -5.92
CA ALA A 126 14.37 5.22 -5.94
C ALA A 126 15.54 4.61 -5.14
N ALA A 127 15.25 3.99 -3.99
CA ALA A 127 16.28 3.47 -3.10
C ALA A 127 16.88 2.13 -3.59
N TYR A 128 16.09 1.25 -4.21
CA TYR A 128 16.51 -0.11 -4.50
C TYR A 128 17.78 -0.23 -5.38
N PRO A 129 17.92 0.48 -6.51
CA PRO A 129 19.14 0.42 -7.32
C PRO A 129 20.38 0.91 -6.56
N TYR A 130 20.22 1.96 -5.74
CA TYR A 130 21.28 2.50 -4.92
C TYR A 130 21.73 1.53 -3.84
N LEU A 131 20.77 0.90 -3.14
CA LEU A 131 21.06 -0.11 -2.12
C LEU A 131 21.77 -1.34 -2.71
N SER A 132 21.32 -1.81 -3.88
CA SER A 132 21.94 -2.96 -4.58
C SER A 132 23.38 -2.66 -4.98
N ARG A 133 23.64 -1.46 -5.50
CA ARG A 133 24.98 -1.02 -5.85
C ARG A 133 25.92 -0.99 -4.63
N LEU A 134 25.46 -0.46 -3.49
CA LEU A 134 26.27 -0.45 -2.25
C LEU A 134 26.60 -1.86 -1.76
N VAL A 135 25.69 -2.81 -1.93
CA VAL A 135 25.95 -4.23 -1.63
C VAL A 135 27.01 -4.82 -2.57
N GLU A 136 26.94 -4.54 -3.87
CA GLU A 136 27.92 -5.00 -4.87
C GLU A 136 29.32 -4.40 -4.63
N GLU A 137 29.38 -3.14 -4.16
CA GLU A 137 30.63 -2.48 -3.76
C GLU A 137 31.17 -2.96 -2.38
N GLY A 138 30.47 -3.86 -1.69
CA GLY A 138 30.85 -4.35 -0.35
C GLY A 138 30.60 -3.35 0.80
N LYS A 139 29.95 -2.22 0.52
CA LYS A 139 29.69 -1.12 1.47
C LYS A 139 28.41 -1.37 2.29
N LEU A 140 28.37 -2.50 3.01
CA LEU A 140 27.18 -2.93 3.76
C LEU A 140 26.75 -1.92 4.83
N ARG A 141 27.69 -1.24 5.47
CA ARG A 141 27.38 -0.23 6.50
C ARG A 141 26.69 1.00 5.90
N GLU A 142 27.17 1.49 4.77
CA GLU A 142 26.55 2.61 4.06
C GLU A 142 25.16 2.23 3.54
N MET A 143 25.00 0.99 3.05
CA MET A 143 23.71 0.45 2.62
C MET A 143 22.68 0.44 3.78
N THR A 144 23.08 -0.06 4.94
CA THR A 144 22.19 -0.12 6.11
C THR A 144 21.83 1.26 6.65
N THR A 145 22.77 2.20 6.68
CA THR A 145 22.51 3.61 7.05
C THR A 145 21.55 4.29 6.06
N SER A 146 21.75 4.07 4.76
CA SER A 146 20.85 4.63 3.73
C SER A 146 19.44 4.06 3.82
N LEU A 147 19.32 2.76 4.10
CA LEU A 147 18.02 2.13 4.34
C LEU A 147 17.34 2.70 5.60
N ALA A 148 18.09 2.87 6.69
CA ALA A 148 17.56 3.43 7.93
C ALA A 148 17.04 4.87 7.73
N ARG A 149 17.77 5.69 6.96
CA ARG A 149 17.33 7.05 6.58
C ARG A 149 16.04 7.01 5.77
N ALA A 150 15.97 6.15 4.75
CA ALA A 150 14.76 5.99 3.94
C ALA A 150 13.55 5.50 4.78
N LEU A 151 13.77 4.59 5.73
CA LEU A 151 12.74 4.13 6.67
C LEU A 151 12.21 5.27 7.55
N ARG A 152 13.08 6.17 8.05
CA ARG A 152 12.66 7.34 8.82
C ARG A 152 11.74 8.25 8.01
N TYR A 153 12.07 8.54 6.74
CA TYR A 153 11.21 9.32 5.85
C TYR A 153 9.86 8.65 5.63
N VAL A 154 9.86 7.35 5.35
CA VAL A 154 8.62 6.58 5.14
C VAL A 154 7.75 6.58 6.38
N ILE A 155 8.31 6.40 7.58
CA ILE A 155 7.56 6.44 8.84
C ILE A 155 6.91 7.80 9.04
N VAL A 156 7.68 8.88 8.91
CA VAL A 156 7.16 10.24 9.11
C VAL A 156 6.04 10.55 8.14
N ALA A 157 6.25 10.33 6.85
CA ALA A 157 5.24 10.59 5.81
C ALA A 157 3.99 9.72 5.99
N SER A 158 4.17 8.45 6.37
CA SER A 158 3.08 7.53 6.63
C SER A 158 2.25 7.91 7.85
N LEU A 159 2.86 8.39 8.93
CA LEU A 159 2.14 8.86 10.11
C LEU A 159 1.26 10.08 9.81
N VAL A 160 1.76 11.01 9.01
CA VAL A 160 0.96 12.17 8.56
C VAL A 160 -0.21 11.72 7.70
N ALA A 161 0.05 10.84 6.74
CA ALA A 161 -1.00 10.29 5.87
C ALA A 161 -2.05 9.52 6.67
N THR A 162 -1.63 8.74 7.67
CA THR A 162 -2.52 8.04 8.60
C THR A 162 -3.42 9.01 9.34
N ALA A 163 -2.85 10.03 9.97
CA ALA A 163 -3.60 10.99 10.76
C ALA A 163 -4.60 11.79 9.89
N ALA A 164 -4.17 12.22 8.70
CA ALA A 164 -5.04 12.90 7.74
C ALA A 164 -6.18 12.01 7.25
N LEU A 165 -5.89 10.74 6.88
CA LEU A 165 -6.93 9.80 6.42
C LEU A 165 -7.92 9.42 7.52
N ILE A 166 -7.46 9.26 8.76
CA ILE A 166 -8.37 9.03 9.90
C ILE A 166 -9.29 10.24 10.09
N ALA A 167 -8.73 11.43 10.10
CA ALA A 167 -9.48 12.69 10.31
C ALA A 167 -10.48 12.97 9.18
N LEU A 168 -10.11 12.62 7.94
CA LEU A 168 -10.87 12.91 6.74
C LEU A 168 -11.54 11.65 6.14
N SER A 169 -11.68 10.57 6.91
CA SER A 169 -12.16 9.28 6.39
C SER A 169 -13.53 9.38 5.72
N VAL A 170 -14.50 10.00 6.37
CA VAL A 170 -15.86 10.17 5.82
C VAL A 170 -15.89 11.05 4.57
N PRO A 171 -15.35 12.29 4.56
CA PRO A 171 -15.35 13.11 3.36
C PRO A 171 -14.53 12.50 2.22
N THR A 172 -13.47 11.75 2.53
CA THR A 172 -12.66 11.07 1.50
C THR A 172 -13.46 9.95 0.82
N ILE A 173 -14.10 9.06 1.58
CA ILE A 173 -14.93 8.00 1.00
C ILE A 173 -16.12 8.60 0.26
N ARG A 174 -16.76 9.63 0.81
CA ARG A 174 -17.87 10.35 0.15
C ARG A 174 -17.43 10.93 -1.19
N ALA A 175 -16.32 11.66 -1.25
CA ALA A 175 -15.82 12.27 -2.47
C ALA A 175 -15.45 11.23 -3.54
N LEU A 176 -14.94 10.07 -3.15
CA LEU A 176 -14.47 9.07 -4.10
C LEU A 176 -15.59 8.14 -4.59
N PHE A 177 -16.53 7.75 -3.71
CA PHE A 177 -17.39 6.60 -3.98
C PHE A 177 -18.89 6.83 -3.75
N GLU A 178 -19.33 7.88 -3.01
CA GLU A 178 -20.76 8.10 -2.71
C GLU A 178 -21.53 8.54 -3.96
N ARG A 179 -21.96 7.53 -4.75
CA ARG A 179 -22.76 7.73 -5.98
C ARG A 179 -23.50 6.45 -6.37
N GLY A 180 -24.59 6.59 -7.09
CA GLY A 180 -25.39 5.46 -7.55
C GLY A 180 -25.95 4.66 -6.37
N GLN A 181 -25.65 3.38 -6.33
CA GLN A 181 -26.09 2.46 -5.26
C GLN A 181 -25.28 2.59 -3.96
N PHE A 182 -24.11 3.24 -4.00
CA PHE A 182 -23.28 3.44 -2.81
C PHE A 182 -23.73 4.71 -2.07
N GLY A 183 -24.52 4.50 -1.04
CA GLY A 183 -25.17 5.58 -0.28
C GLY A 183 -24.42 6.04 0.97
N PRO A 184 -25.01 6.96 1.75
CA PRO A 184 -24.40 7.48 2.98
C PRO A 184 -24.14 6.41 4.04
N ALA A 185 -24.96 5.36 4.13
CA ALA A 185 -24.75 4.24 5.04
C ALA A 185 -23.47 3.44 4.68
N ASP A 186 -23.27 3.19 3.38
CA ASP A 186 -22.06 2.54 2.88
C ASP A 186 -20.84 3.41 3.11
N THR A 187 -20.97 4.72 2.89
CA THR A 187 -19.92 5.70 3.17
C THR A 187 -19.48 5.63 4.64
N ALA A 188 -20.43 5.60 5.59
CA ALA A 188 -20.13 5.51 7.01
C ALA A 188 -19.44 4.19 7.37
N ALA A 189 -19.90 3.06 6.82
CA ALA A 189 -19.33 1.76 7.04
C ALA A 189 -17.90 1.67 6.47
N ALA A 190 -17.70 2.06 5.21
CA ALA A 190 -16.39 2.07 4.56
C ALA A 190 -15.41 3.04 5.26
N ALA A 191 -15.85 4.23 5.65
CA ALA A 191 -15.03 5.17 6.40
C ALA A 191 -14.61 4.61 7.77
N SER A 192 -15.51 3.89 8.45
CA SER A 192 -15.17 3.22 9.71
C SER A 192 -14.09 2.14 9.54
N ALA A 193 -14.15 1.35 8.46
CA ALA A 193 -13.12 0.39 8.12
C ALA A 193 -11.80 1.08 7.71
N LEU A 194 -11.88 2.19 6.96
CA LEU A 194 -10.71 2.97 6.55
C LEU A 194 -9.89 3.47 7.74
N VAL A 195 -10.51 3.86 8.84
CA VAL A 195 -9.81 4.27 10.07
C VAL A 195 -8.87 3.16 10.56
N PHE A 196 -9.35 1.92 10.60
CA PHE A 196 -8.53 0.79 11.04
C PHE A 196 -7.47 0.38 10.01
N TYR A 197 -7.78 0.43 8.73
CA TYR A 197 -6.78 0.24 7.66
C TYR A 197 -5.70 1.31 7.67
N ALA A 198 -6.06 2.58 7.92
CA ALA A 198 -5.11 3.70 7.93
C ALA A 198 -4.03 3.54 9.00
N ILE A 199 -4.34 2.96 10.16
CA ILE A 199 -3.35 2.62 11.20
C ILE A 199 -2.26 1.68 10.64
N GLY A 200 -2.59 0.87 9.64
CA GLY A 200 -1.66 -0.05 8.98
C GLY A 200 -0.66 0.62 8.03
N ILE A 201 -0.90 1.87 7.57
CA ILE A 201 -0.07 2.53 6.54
C ILE A 201 1.42 2.59 6.90
N PRO A 202 1.85 2.97 8.11
CA PRO A 202 3.26 2.97 8.48
C PRO A 202 3.91 1.58 8.40
N PHE A 203 3.18 0.54 8.80
CA PHE A 203 3.67 -0.84 8.76
C PHE A 203 3.82 -1.33 7.32
N TRP A 204 2.85 -1.04 6.44
CA TRP A 204 2.96 -1.32 5.01
C TRP A 204 4.17 -0.61 4.38
N GLY A 205 4.38 0.65 4.70
CA GLY A 205 5.50 1.43 4.19
C GLY A 205 6.85 0.87 4.62
N VAL A 206 7.00 0.58 5.91
CA VAL A 206 8.22 -0.01 6.49
C VAL A 206 8.46 -1.40 5.93
N GLN A 207 7.45 -2.25 5.86
CA GLN A 207 7.54 -3.61 5.31
C GLN A 207 8.07 -3.62 3.88
N GLN A 208 7.50 -2.78 3.00
CA GLN A 208 7.92 -2.71 1.59
C GLN A 208 9.39 -2.32 1.46
N LEU A 209 9.85 -1.37 2.25
CA LEU A 209 11.23 -0.88 2.18
C LEU A 209 12.21 -1.87 2.80
N LEU A 210 11.87 -2.51 3.94
CA LEU A 210 12.66 -3.59 4.54
C LEU A 210 12.80 -4.78 3.60
N ALA A 211 11.72 -5.20 2.94
CA ALA A 211 11.76 -6.28 1.98
C ALA A 211 12.76 -5.99 0.85
N ARG A 212 12.81 -4.75 0.34
CA ARG A 212 13.81 -4.32 -0.65
C ARG A 212 15.24 -4.35 -0.10
N GLY A 213 15.44 -4.05 1.18
CA GLY A 213 16.73 -4.23 1.85
C GLY A 213 17.20 -5.69 1.83
N PHE A 214 16.31 -6.64 2.13
CA PHE A 214 16.60 -8.07 1.99
C PHE A 214 16.88 -8.49 0.55
N TYR A 215 16.10 -7.98 -0.42
CA TYR A 215 16.28 -8.29 -1.84
C TYR A 215 17.63 -7.77 -2.36
N ALA A 216 18.04 -6.56 -1.97
CA ALA A 216 19.35 -6.01 -2.33
C ALA A 216 20.51 -6.89 -1.81
N ARG A 217 20.34 -7.54 -0.67
CA ARG A 217 21.29 -8.51 -0.09
C ARG A 217 21.14 -9.93 -0.65
N ARG A 218 20.33 -10.13 -1.69
CA ARG A 218 19.99 -11.44 -2.28
C ARG A 218 19.34 -12.43 -1.28
N GLN A 219 18.75 -11.92 -0.19
CA GLN A 219 18.06 -12.72 0.84
C GLN A 219 16.55 -12.78 0.58
N MET A 220 16.14 -13.19 -0.61
CA MET A 220 14.75 -13.13 -1.08
C MET A 220 13.81 -14.04 -0.29
N TRP A 221 14.31 -15.17 0.20
CA TRP A 221 13.51 -16.14 0.95
C TRP A 221 13.06 -15.64 2.33
N THR A 222 13.81 -14.75 2.97
CA THR A 222 13.48 -14.26 4.31
C THR A 222 12.13 -13.54 4.35
N PRO A 223 11.86 -12.50 3.52
CA PRO A 223 10.55 -11.87 3.49
C PRO A 223 9.42 -12.84 3.11
N VAL A 224 9.68 -13.78 2.21
CA VAL A 224 8.68 -14.77 1.78
C VAL A 224 8.28 -15.70 2.92
N LEU A 225 9.24 -16.32 3.61
CA LEU A 225 8.95 -17.25 4.69
C LEU A 225 8.27 -16.57 5.87
N VAL A 226 8.74 -15.38 6.26
CA VAL A 226 8.12 -14.60 7.34
C VAL A 226 6.72 -14.16 6.94
N GLY A 227 6.53 -13.72 5.69
CA GLY A 227 5.23 -13.33 5.16
C GLY A 227 4.26 -14.52 5.12
N THR A 228 4.71 -15.71 4.67
CA THR A 228 3.90 -16.93 4.69
C THR A 228 3.46 -17.28 6.12
N ALA A 229 4.37 -17.25 7.08
CA ALA A 229 4.04 -17.49 8.48
C ALA A 229 3.03 -16.46 9.01
N ALA A 230 3.25 -15.17 8.71
CA ALA A 230 2.34 -14.10 9.08
C ALA A 230 0.95 -14.29 8.47
N THR A 231 0.87 -14.73 7.20
CA THR A 231 -0.40 -14.99 6.52
C THR A 231 -1.17 -16.16 7.17
N VAL A 232 -0.48 -17.23 7.53
CA VAL A 232 -1.11 -18.34 8.25
C VAL A 232 -1.62 -17.90 9.62
N LEU A 233 -0.83 -17.12 10.35
CA LEU A 233 -1.20 -16.57 11.65
C LEU A 233 -2.30 -15.50 11.55
N ALA A 234 -2.48 -14.87 10.41
CA ALA A 234 -3.56 -13.91 10.17
C ALA A 234 -4.95 -14.57 10.22
N VAL A 235 -5.09 -15.82 9.76
CA VAL A 235 -6.40 -16.50 9.67
C VAL A 235 -7.16 -16.47 11.00
N PRO A 236 -6.61 -16.94 12.14
CA PRO A 236 -7.32 -16.85 13.42
C PRO A 236 -7.58 -15.40 13.87
N ILE A 237 -6.69 -14.45 13.53
CA ILE A 237 -6.88 -13.03 13.85
C ILE A 237 -8.11 -12.49 13.11
N TYR A 238 -8.27 -12.81 11.81
CA TYR A 238 -9.44 -12.44 11.02
C TYR A 238 -10.72 -13.03 11.59
N ILE A 239 -10.72 -14.31 11.96
CA ILE A 239 -11.88 -14.97 12.55
C ILE A 239 -12.31 -14.26 13.85
N ILE A 240 -11.38 -14.08 14.79
CA ILE A 240 -11.68 -13.50 16.10
C ILE A 240 -12.14 -12.04 15.95
N LEU A 241 -11.41 -11.22 15.22
CA LEU A 241 -11.71 -9.79 15.11
C LEU A 241 -12.98 -9.52 14.29
N LYS A 242 -13.29 -10.34 13.28
CA LYS A 242 -14.56 -10.27 12.55
C LYS A 242 -15.75 -10.49 13.49
N GLU A 243 -15.70 -11.49 14.36
CA GLU A 243 -16.79 -11.78 15.32
C GLU A 243 -16.96 -10.66 16.38
N LEU A 244 -15.87 -9.94 16.72
CA LEU A 244 -15.89 -8.89 17.74
C LEU A 244 -16.29 -7.51 17.20
N LEU A 245 -15.90 -7.19 15.97
CA LEU A 245 -15.95 -5.82 15.44
C LEU A 245 -16.53 -5.75 14.01
N ASP A 246 -17.09 -6.82 13.48
CA ASP A 246 -17.64 -6.90 12.13
C ASP A 246 -16.66 -6.38 11.05
N ILE A 247 -17.12 -5.46 10.20
CA ILE A 247 -16.33 -4.87 9.13
C ILE A 247 -15.05 -4.18 9.64
N ARG A 248 -15.10 -3.53 10.80
CA ARG A 248 -13.94 -2.90 11.45
C ARG A 248 -12.92 -3.93 11.89
N GLY A 249 -13.41 -5.08 12.35
CA GLY A 249 -12.57 -6.21 12.77
C GLY A 249 -11.75 -6.79 11.61
N ILE A 250 -12.32 -6.91 10.43
CA ILE A 250 -11.62 -7.35 9.22
C ILE A 250 -10.50 -6.35 8.85
N ALA A 251 -10.79 -5.05 8.87
CA ALA A 251 -9.80 -4.01 8.61
C ALA A 251 -8.67 -4.01 9.66
N LEU A 252 -9.03 -4.18 10.95
CA LEU A 252 -8.06 -4.28 12.03
C LEU A 252 -7.20 -5.55 11.92
N ALA A 253 -7.77 -6.68 11.50
CA ALA A 253 -7.05 -7.93 11.30
C ALA A 253 -5.93 -7.78 10.25
N SER A 254 -6.22 -7.13 9.13
CA SER A 254 -5.20 -6.77 8.12
C SER A 254 -4.08 -5.93 8.73
N THR A 255 -4.45 -4.89 9.50
CA THR A 255 -3.49 -4.01 10.18
C THR A 255 -2.61 -4.73 11.19
N VAL A 256 -3.19 -5.59 12.04
CA VAL A 256 -2.45 -6.40 13.01
C VAL A 256 -1.53 -7.39 12.31
N SER A 257 -1.99 -8.01 11.23
CA SER A 257 -1.20 -8.98 10.45
C SER A 257 0.01 -8.33 9.78
N ILE A 258 -0.16 -7.17 9.13
CA ILE A 258 0.96 -6.46 8.52
C ILE A 258 1.91 -5.90 9.58
N ALA A 259 1.41 -5.45 10.73
CA ALA A 259 2.24 -5.01 11.84
C ALA A 259 3.11 -6.16 12.36
N GLY A 260 2.54 -7.33 12.61
CA GLY A 260 3.27 -8.53 13.02
C GLY A 260 4.33 -8.95 12.00
N TYR A 261 3.99 -8.96 10.72
CA TYR A 261 4.93 -9.23 9.64
C TYR A 261 6.09 -8.22 9.62
N THR A 262 5.78 -6.93 9.71
CA THR A 262 6.79 -5.86 9.72
C THR A 262 7.72 -5.97 10.91
N ILE A 263 7.19 -6.21 12.10
CA ILE A 263 7.98 -6.38 13.33
C ILE A 263 8.90 -7.59 13.21
N ALA A 264 8.38 -8.73 12.72
CA ALA A 264 9.19 -9.92 12.52
C ALA A 264 10.35 -9.68 11.54
N LEU A 265 10.07 -9.01 10.41
CA LEU A 265 11.14 -8.62 9.47
C LEU A 265 12.17 -7.68 10.09
N ALA A 266 11.72 -6.70 10.88
CA ALA A 266 12.60 -5.76 11.57
C ALA A 266 13.50 -6.47 12.59
N VAL A 267 12.96 -7.41 13.35
CA VAL A 267 13.73 -8.21 14.31
C VAL A 267 14.81 -9.03 13.60
N ILE A 268 14.47 -9.74 12.52
CA ILE A 268 15.43 -10.50 11.72
C ILE A 268 16.47 -9.59 11.07
N TRP A 269 16.06 -8.39 10.64
CA TRP A 269 16.99 -7.41 10.10
C TRP A 269 18.03 -6.96 11.14
N ILE A 270 17.58 -6.62 12.36
CA ILE A 270 18.43 -6.22 13.48
C ILE A 270 19.41 -7.35 13.85
N ASP A 271 18.94 -8.58 13.94
CA ASP A 271 19.78 -9.75 14.25
C ASP A 271 20.92 -9.91 13.25
N ARG A 272 20.67 -9.67 11.98
CA ARG A 272 21.65 -9.83 10.90
C ARG A 272 22.56 -8.63 10.63
N THR A 273 22.18 -7.44 11.06
CA THR A 273 22.88 -6.18 10.72
C THR A 273 23.30 -5.37 11.94
N GLY A 274 22.83 -5.75 13.13
CA GLY A 274 23.07 -5.05 14.38
C GLY A 274 22.01 -3.99 14.70
N THR A 275 21.85 -3.70 15.99
CA THR A 275 20.80 -2.80 16.51
C THR A 275 20.96 -1.34 16.08
N HIS A 276 22.17 -0.93 15.72
CA HIS A 276 22.46 0.46 15.33
C HIS A 276 21.73 0.91 14.07
N VAL A 277 21.30 -0.03 13.21
CA VAL A 277 20.64 0.27 11.93
C VAL A 277 19.23 0.81 12.12
N LEU A 278 18.52 0.31 13.12
CA LEU A 278 17.19 0.80 13.49
C LEU A 278 17.21 1.73 14.71
N ALA A 279 18.41 2.03 15.23
CA ALA A 279 18.58 3.02 16.28
C ALA A 279 18.02 4.37 15.81
N GLY A 280 17.22 5.00 16.65
CA GLY A 280 16.58 6.27 16.31
C GLY A 280 15.22 6.16 15.59
N LEU A 281 14.84 5.01 15.00
CA LEU A 281 13.50 4.87 14.40
C LEU A 281 12.39 5.07 15.44
N GLY A 282 12.53 4.52 16.62
CA GLY A 282 11.58 4.73 17.73
C GLY A 282 11.51 6.20 18.17
N GLN A 283 12.65 6.90 18.22
CA GLN A 283 12.67 8.35 18.51
C GLN A 283 12.02 9.15 17.38
N THR A 284 12.32 8.83 16.12
CA THR A 284 11.69 9.48 14.96
C THR A 284 10.18 9.28 14.99
N MET A 285 9.73 8.05 15.25
CA MET A 285 8.31 7.73 15.38
C MET A 285 7.64 8.51 16.52
N GLY A 286 8.24 8.53 17.71
CA GLY A 286 7.74 9.28 18.86
C GLY A 286 7.68 10.79 18.62
N ARG A 287 8.72 11.36 18.00
CA ARG A 287 8.76 12.78 17.64
C ARG A 287 7.81 13.15 16.51
N ALA A 288 7.53 12.25 15.58
CA ALA A 288 6.62 12.49 14.47
C ALA A 288 5.15 12.26 14.85
N LEU A 289 4.88 11.41 15.85
CA LEU A 289 3.52 11.04 16.25
C LEU A 289 2.72 12.26 16.76
N ILE A 290 3.32 13.08 17.63
CA ILE A 290 2.66 14.26 18.18
C ILE A 290 2.28 15.26 17.08
N PRO A 291 3.23 15.72 16.21
CA PRO A 291 2.89 16.58 15.08
C PRO A 291 1.85 15.96 14.13
N ALA A 292 1.91 14.64 13.89
CA ALA A 292 0.95 13.97 13.03
C ALA A 292 -0.47 13.97 13.64
N VAL A 293 -0.61 13.67 14.93
CA VAL A 293 -1.89 13.72 15.62
C VAL A 293 -2.47 15.12 15.64
N VAL A 294 -1.66 16.15 15.94
CA VAL A 294 -2.10 17.55 15.91
C VAL A 294 -2.51 17.98 14.50
N ALA A 295 -1.77 17.55 13.48
CA ALA A 295 -2.10 17.79 12.07
C ALA A 295 -3.44 17.13 11.68
N GLY A 296 -3.68 15.89 12.13
CA GLY A 296 -4.97 15.22 11.96
C GLY A 296 -6.11 15.96 12.66
N GLY A 297 -5.89 16.45 13.89
CA GLY A 297 -6.86 17.29 14.59
C GLY A 297 -7.17 18.59 13.84
N ALA A 298 -6.15 19.26 13.30
CA ALA A 298 -6.33 20.45 12.48
C ALA A 298 -7.10 20.13 11.17
N ALA A 299 -6.79 19.01 10.52
CA ALA A 299 -7.52 18.55 9.34
C ALA A 299 -9.01 18.36 9.63
N TRP A 300 -9.32 17.69 10.75
CA TRP A 300 -10.69 17.46 11.19
C TRP A 300 -11.43 18.77 11.49
N LEU A 301 -10.79 19.68 12.24
CA LEU A 301 -11.38 20.99 12.60
C LEU A 301 -11.70 21.82 11.35
N VAL A 302 -10.75 21.91 10.41
CA VAL A 302 -10.95 22.69 9.18
C VAL A 302 -12.01 22.04 8.30
N ALA A 303 -11.98 20.72 8.12
CA ALA A 303 -13.00 20.00 7.37
C ALA A 303 -14.41 20.19 7.98
N HIS A 304 -14.51 20.17 9.29
CA HIS A 304 -15.78 20.42 9.99
C HIS A 304 -16.26 21.88 9.85
N ALA A 305 -15.33 22.84 9.89
CA ALA A 305 -15.67 24.26 9.71
C ALA A 305 -16.20 24.59 8.32
N VAL A 306 -15.80 23.84 7.28
CA VAL A 306 -16.25 24.06 5.90
C VAL A 306 -17.38 23.14 5.45
N GLN A 307 -17.87 22.25 6.31
CA GLN A 307 -18.86 21.22 5.94
C GLN A 307 -20.17 21.80 5.40
N ASP A 308 -20.59 22.98 5.90
CA ASP A 308 -21.85 23.61 5.54
C ASP A 308 -21.72 24.58 4.34
N LEU A 309 -20.48 24.81 3.82
CA LEU A 309 -20.24 25.69 2.69
C LEU A 309 -20.69 25.08 1.34
N ALA A 310 -20.69 23.78 1.25
CA ALA A 310 -21.16 23.06 0.05
C ALA A 310 -21.67 21.67 0.45
N ALA A 311 -22.64 21.15 -0.31
CA ALA A 311 -23.23 19.84 -0.09
C ALA A 311 -22.70 18.78 -1.08
N GLY A 312 -22.93 17.52 -0.79
CA GLY A 312 -22.64 16.38 -1.68
C GLY A 312 -21.16 16.27 -2.04
N PHE A 313 -20.91 15.93 -3.30
CA PHE A 313 -19.54 15.73 -3.84
C PHE A 313 -18.64 16.96 -3.65
N THR A 314 -19.14 18.14 -4.02
CA THR A 314 -18.36 19.39 -3.93
C THR A 314 -17.97 19.71 -2.49
N GLY A 315 -18.89 19.52 -1.54
CA GLY A 315 -18.61 19.69 -0.12
C GLY A 315 -17.56 18.71 0.39
N ALA A 316 -17.64 17.45 -0.01
CA ALA A 316 -16.67 16.43 0.35
C ALA A 316 -15.26 16.74 -0.21
N VAL A 317 -15.17 17.14 -1.47
CA VAL A 317 -13.90 17.57 -2.09
C VAL A 317 -13.31 18.79 -1.37
N LEU A 318 -14.14 19.79 -1.03
CA LEU A 318 -13.72 20.97 -0.29
C LEU A 318 -13.14 20.61 1.08
N GLN A 319 -13.82 19.73 1.82
CA GLN A 319 -13.37 19.23 3.13
C GLN A 319 -12.03 18.49 3.02
N VAL A 320 -11.87 17.61 2.04
CA VAL A 320 -10.62 16.87 1.82
C VAL A 320 -9.47 17.80 1.44
N ALA A 321 -9.72 18.73 0.53
CA ALA A 321 -8.68 19.67 0.07
C ALA A 321 -8.23 20.61 1.19
N THR A 322 -9.17 21.27 1.85
CA THR A 322 -8.84 22.25 2.92
C THR A 322 -8.28 21.56 4.14
N GLY A 323 -8.87 20.43 4.58
CA GLY A 323 -8.37 19.63 5.71
C GLY A 323 -6.99 19.04 5.41
N GLY A 324 -6.75 18.54 4.19
CA GLY A 324 -5.46 18.02 3.77
C GLY A 324 -4.37 19.10 3.76
N LEU A 325 -4.69 20.31 3.25
CA LEU A 325 -3.77 21.45 3.30
C LEU A 325 -3.48 21.91 4.75
N ALA A 326 -4.49 21.93 5.60
CA ALA A 326 -4.31 22.23 7.02
C ALA A 326 -3.41 21.21 7.71
N ALA A 327 -3.61 19.92 7.46
CA ALA A 327 -2.75 18.85 7.99
C ALA A 327 -1.28 19.06 7.55
N ALA A 328 -1.06 19.32 6.26
CA ALA A 328 0.29 19.53 5.73
C ALA A 328 0.96 20.77 6.34
N ALA A 329 0.26 21.90 6.41
CA ALA A 329 0.78 23.14 6.97
C ALA A 329 1.13 23.02 8.46
N VAL A 330 0.23 22.45 9.26
CA VAL A 330 0.45 22.23 10.70
C VAL A 330 1.58 21.24 10.95
N PHE A 331 1.62 20.15 10.20
CA PHE A 331 2.70 19.18 10.33
C PHE A 331 4.06 19.79 10.00
N LEU A 332 4.19 20.48 8.86
CA LEU A 332 5.46 21.10 8.46
C LEU A 332 5.93 22.17 9.46
N GLY A 333 4.99 22.97 9.98
CA GLY A 333 5.29 23.96 11.02
C GLY A 333 5.81 23.33 12.31
N LEU A 334 5.12 22.34 12.83
CA LEU A 334 5.51 21.64 14.07
C LEU A 334 6.76 20.78 13.89
N ALA A 335 6.89 20.07 12.77
CA ALA A 335 8.05 19.25 12.48
C ALA A 335 9.32 20.09 12.32
N GLY A 336 9.20 21.29 11.73
CA GLY A 336 10.28 22.27 11.67
C GLY A 336 10.69 22.77 13.05
N TRP A 337 9.71 23.14 13.88
CA TRP A 337 9.94 23.64 15.24
C TRP A 337 10.54 22.58 16.18
N MET A 338 10.04 21.35 16.12
CA MET A 338 10.52 20.22 16.93
C MET A 338 11.80 19.57 16.41
N GLY A 339 12.37 20.06 15.31
CA GLY A 339 13.57 19.48 14.70
C GLY A 339 13.39 18.06 14.17
N THR A 340 12.15 17.60 13.97
CA THR A 340 11.85 16.26 13.47
C THR A 340 12.47 16.03 12.09
N MET A 341 12.49 17.06 11.24
CA MET A 341 13.10 17.02 9.91
C MET A 341 14.64 16.95 9.99
N LYS A 342 15.27 17.62 10.98
CA LYS A 342 16.71 17.51 11.22
C LYS A 342 17.10 16.11 11.70
N ALA A 343 16.34 15.54 12.62
CA ALA A 343 16.59 14.16 13.11
C ALA A 343 16.48 13.08 11.99
N VAL A 344 15.88 13.42 10.86
CA VAL A 344 15.79 12.55 9.68
C VAL A 344 17.01 12.76 8.75
N SER A 345 17.62 13.96 8.74
CA SER A 345 18.72 14.33 7.84
C SER A 345 20.13 14.16 8.46
N ASP A 346 20.27 14.28 9.79
CA ASP A 346 21.58 14.48 10.46
C ASP A 346 22.33 13.19 10.85
N ASP A 347 21.84 11.98 10.46
CA ASP A 347 22.53 10.69 10.58
C ASP A 347 22.70 10.01 9.21
#